data_de4bd1c360c42bc4b78f9768c789b12d
#
_entry.id   de4bd1c360c42bc4b78f9768c789b12d
#
_cell.length_a   1.000
_cell.length_b   1.000
_cell.length_c   1.000
_cell.angle_alpha   90.00
_cell.angle_beta   90.00
_cell.angle_gamma   90.00
#
_symmetry.space_group_name_H-M   'P 1'
#
loop_
_entity.id
_entity.type
_entity.pdbx_description
1 polymer ?
#
loop_
_entity_poly.entity_id
_entity_poly.type
_entity_poly.pdbx_seq_one_letter_code
_entity_poly.pdbx_strand_id
1 'polypeptide(L)'
;MDISDWRKNIDAVDTAVLHLLNLRAGFALEVGKLKGAGGISLRTPEREKQIVERMQSLNSGPLDAEAIARIYETIVQQCIRAQERQQAKNA
;
A
#
# COMPACT_ATOMS: atom_id res chain seq x y z
N MET A 1 4.53 -23.36 -22.83
CA MET A 1 3.78 -22.12 -22.50
C MET A 1 4.29 -20.98 -23.38
N ASP A 2 3.38 -20.27 -23.98
CA ASP A 2 3.70 -19.09 -24.81
C ASP A 2 3.45 -17.79 -24.01
N ILE A 3 3.65 -16.64 -24.66
CA ILE A 3 3.45 -15.33 -24.04
C ILE A 3 2.02 -15.16 -23.53
N SER A 4 1.03 -15.67 -24.28
CA SER A 4 -0.38 -15.58 -23.90
C SER A 4 -0.66 -16.30 -22.59
N ASP A 5 -0.07 -17.48 -22.38
CA ASP A 5 -0.23 -18.24 -21.14
C ASP A 5 0.37 -17.48 -19.94
N TRP A 6 1.55 -16.94 -20.11
CA TRP A 6 2.21 -16.16 -19.05
C TRP A 6 1.43 -14.88 -18.72
N ARG A 7 0.87 -14.21 -19.74
CA ARG A 7 0.02 -13.03 -19.53
C ARG A 7 -1.25 -13.35 -18.74
N LYS A 8 -1.85 -14.53 -18.97
CA LYS A 8 -3.00 -14.98 -18.16
C LYS A 8 -2.63 -15.15 -16.71
N ASN A 9 -1.43 -15.69 -16.44
CA ASN A 9 -0.92 -15.81 -15.07
C ASN A 9 -0.72 -14.43 -14.44
N ILE A 10 -0.16 -13.48 -15.19
CA ILE A 10 0.03 -12.10 -14.72
C ILE A 10 -1.33 -11.47 -14.42
N ASP A 11 -2.32 -11.63 -15.29
CA ASP A 11 -3.66 -11.08 -15.08
C ASP A 11 -4.31 -11.62 -13.80
N ALA A 12 -4.13 -12.90 -13.52
CA ALA A 12 -4.63 -13.52 -12.30
C ALA A 12 -3.95 -12.91 -11.05
N VAL A 13 -2.64 -12.70 -11.11
CA VAL A 13 -1.88 -12.06 -10.03
C VAL A 13 -2.34 -10.61 -9.85
N ASP A 14 -2.53 -9.88 -10.94
CA ASP A 14 -2.99 -8.49 -10.88
C ASP A 14 -4.35 -8.37 -10.18
N THR A 15 -5.25 -9.30 -10.45
CA THR A 15 -6.56 -9.35 -9.76
C THR A 15 -6.36 -9.53 -8.25
N ALA A 16 -5.49 -10.44 -7.84
CA ALA A 16 -5.17 -10.66 -6.43
C ALA A 16 -4.52 -9.43 -5.80
N VAL A 17 -3.58 -8.80 -6.50
CA VAL A 17 -2.92 -7.57 -6.03
C VAL A 17 -3.95 -6.45 -5.82
N LEU A 18 -4.88 -6.27 -6.75
CA LEU A 18 -5.93 -5.26 -6.63
C LEU A 18 -6.75 -5.47 -5.35
N HIS A 19 -7.18 -6.71 -5.08
CA HIS A 19 -7.93 -7.02 -3.87
C HIS A 19 -7.13 -6.74 -2.59
N LEU A 20 -5.85 -7.13 -2.58
CA LEU A 20 -4.97 -6.91 -1.44
C LEU A 20 -4.70 -5.42 -1.20
N LEU A 21 -4.50 -4.64 -2.27
CA LEU A 21 -4.34 -3.19 -2.15
C LEU A 21 -5.56 -2.53 -1.51
N ASN A 22 -6.76 -2.92 -1.94
CA ASN A 22 -7.98 -2.36 -1.38
C ASN A 22 -8.26 -2.84 0.05
N LEU A 23 -7.88 -4.07 0.37
CA LEU A 23 -7.97 -4.58 1.75
C LEU A 23 -7.05 -3.75 2.66
N ARG A 24 -5.81 -3.52 2.23
CA ARG A 24 -4.86 -2.70 2.98
C ARG A 24 -5.36 -1.26 3.13
N ALA A 25 -5.90 -0.68 2.07
CA ALA A 25 -6.49 0.66 2.12
C ALA A 25 -7.65 0.73 3.13
N GLY A 26 -8.49 -0.31 3.17
CA GLY A 26 -9.59 -0.41 4.14
C GLY A 26 -9.09 -0.38 5.58
N PHE A 27 -8.04 -1.13 5.89
CA PHE A 27 -7.42 -1.09 7.22
C PHE A 27 -6.79 0.28 7.52
N ALA A 28 -6.16 0.88 6.51
CA ALA A 28 -5.60 2.23 6.66
C ALA A 28 -6.69 3.27 6.98
N LEU A 29 -7.88 3.13 6.39
CA LEU A 29 -9.01 4.01 6.70
C LEU A 29 -9.43 3.88 8.16
N GLU A 30 -9.44 2.67 8.73
CA GLU A 30 -9.75 2.47 10.14
C GLU A 30 -8.70 3.15 11.04
N VAL A 31 -7.43 3.02 10.71
CA VAL A 31 -6.35 3.72 11.42
C VAL A 31 -6.55 5.24 11.31
N GLY A 32 -6.90 5.73 10.12
CA GLY A 32 -7.16 7.14 9.88
C GLY A 32 -8.29 7.70 10.74
N LYS A 33 -9.36 6.93 10.95
CA LYS A 33 -10.48 7.31 11.84
C LYS A 33 -10.00 7.48 13.28
N LEU A 34 -9.20 6.54 13.78
CA LEU A 34 -8.67 6.58 15.13
C LEU A 34 -7.72 7.77 15.32
N LYS A 35 -6.87 8.04 14.34
CA LYS A 35 -5.96 9.19 14.35
C LYS A 35 -6.75 10.51 14.34
N GLY A 36 -7.78 10.61 13.50
CA GLY A 36 -8.64 11.78 13.42
C GLY A 36 -9.35 12.08 14.74
N ALA A 37 -9.90 11.06 15.38
CA ALA A 37 -10.55 11.18 16.68
C ALA A 37 -9.59 11.65 17.77
N GLY A 38 -8.32 11.23 17.71
CA GLY A 38 -7.29 11.61 18.66
C GLY A 38 -6.53 12.90 18.31
N GLY A 39 -6.86 13.55 17.20
CA GLY A 39 -6.13 14.71 16.71
C GLY A 39 -4.71 14.41 16.26
N ILE A 40 -4.45 13.18 15.87
CA ILE A 40 -3.12 12.71 15.45
C ILE A 40 -2.95 12.88 13.95
N SER A 41 -1.77 13.33 13.52
CA SER A 41 -1.44 13.49 12.10
C SER A 41 -1.54 12.16 11.35
N LEU A 42 -2.10 12.19 10.13
CA LEU A 42 -2.11 11.03 9.23
C LEU A 42 -0.70 10.65 8.78
N ARG A 43 0.18 11.64 8.59
CA ARG A 43 1.56 11.39 8.20
C ARG A 43 2.37 10.95 9.40
N THR A 44 3.03 9.81 9.27
CA THR A 44 3.94 9.27 10.28
C THR A 44 5.21 8.84 9.56
N PRO A 45 6.15 9.77 9.28
CA PRO A 45 7.34 9.48 8.48
C PRO A 45 8.15 8.28 8.99
N GLU A 46 8.26 8.12 10.30
CA GLU A 46 8.99 7.00 10.90
C GLU A 46 8.33 5.66 10.55
N ARG A 47 7.00 5.59 10.65
CA ARG A 47 6.25 4.38 10.30
C ARG A 47 6.35 4.08 8.80
N GLU A 48 6.26 5.12 7.96
CA GLU A 48 6.36 5.00 6.49
C GLU A 48 7.72 4.41 6.10
N LYS A 49 8.79 4.87 6.75
CA LYS A 49 10.15 4.35 6.55
C LYS A 49 10.25 2.88 6.98
N GLN A 50 9.72 2.53 8.14
CA GLN A 50 9.72 1.16 8.66
C GLN A 50 9.02 0.18 7.70
N ILE A 51 7.91 0.59 7.10
CA ILE A 51 7.18 -0.24 6.14
C ILE A 51 8.07 -0.58 4.95
N VAL A 52 8.72 0.42 4.36
CA VAL A 52 9.61 0.24 3.20
C VAL A 52 10.78 -0.68 3.57
N GLU A 53 11.44 -0.40 4.68
CA GLU A 53 12.60 -1.20 5.13
C GLU A 53 12.19 -2.65 5.41
N ARG A 54 11.04 -2.87 6.03
CA ARG A 54 10.53 -4.21 6.30
C ARG A 54 10.28 -4.98 5.00
N MET A 55 9.66 -4.34 4.02
CA MET A 55 9.35 -5.01 2.75
C MET A 55 10.63 -5.29 1.95
N GLN A 56 11.61 -4.39 2.00
CA GLN A 56 12.91 -4.66 1.39
C GLN A 56 13.58 -5.86 2.04
N SER A 57 13.52 -5.98 3.37
CA SER A 57 14.13 -7.09 4.09
C SER A 57 13.47 -8.45 3.83
N LEU A 58 12.16 -8.45 3.56
CA LEU A 58 11.40 -9.66 3.25
C LEU A 58 11.51 -10.06 1.77
N ASN A 59 11.97 -9.15 0.92
CA ASN A 59 12.03 -9.39 -0.51
C ASN A 59 13.11 -10.43 -0.87
N SER A 60 12.71 -11.40 -1.69
CA SER A 60 13.63 -12.42 -2.22
C SER A 60 13.81 -12.31 -3.75
N GLY A 61 13.31 -11.25 -4.35
CA GLY A 61 13.41 -11.06 -5.81
C GLY A 61 12.28 -11.74 -6.57
N PRO A 62 12.23 -11.59 -7.90
CA PRO A 62 13.20 -10.95 -8.79
C PRO A 62 13.23 -9.42 -8.81
N LEU A 63 12.28 -8.73 -8.13
CA LEU A 63 12.36 -7.27 -7.99
C LEU A 63 13.50 -6.89 -7.05
N ASP A 64 14.21 -5.81 -7.37
CA ASP A 64 15.29 -5.32 -6.52
C ASP A 64 14.77 -4.43 -5.38
N ALA A 65 15.68 -4.07 -4.46
CA ALA A 65 15.33 -3.29 -3.28
C ALA A 65 14.78 -1.91 -3.63
N GLU A 66 15.31 -1.26 -4.68
CA GLU A 66 14.81 0.05 -5.11
C GLU A 66 13.39 -0.04 -5.66
N ALA A 67 13.10 -1.07 -6.46
CA ALA A 67 11.77 -1.30 -6.99
C ALA A 67 10.76 -1.50 -5.86
N ILE A 68 11.10 -2.31 -4.86
CA ILE A 68 10.25 -2.53 -3.69
C ILE A 68 10.01 -1.22 -2.93
N ALA A 69 11.04 -0.42 -2.73
CA ALA A 69 10.91 0.88 -2.07
C ALA A 69 9.91 1.78 -2.80
N ARG A 70 10.05 1.93 -4.11
CA ARG A 70 9.17 2.78 -4.92
C ARG A 70 7.73 2.31 -4.90
N ILE A 71 7.50 1.00 -5.01
CA ILE A 71 6.16 0.42 -4.99
C ILE A 71 5.50 0.69 -3.62
N TYR A 72 6.19 0.40 -2.53
CA TYR A 72 5.62 0.57 -1.19
C TYR A 72 5.48 2.03 -0.77
N GLU A 73 6.37 2.91 -1.18
CA GLU A 73 6.20 4.35 -1.00
C GLU A 73 4.89 4.81 -1.67
N THR A 74 4.61 4.32 -2.87
CA THR A 74 3.39 4.65 -3.59
C THR A 74 2.16 4.08 -2.90
N ILE A 75 2.21 2.82 -2.46
CA ILE A 75 1.09 2.19 -1.74
C ILE A 75 0.76 2.99 -0.46
N VAL A 76 1.77 3.31 0.33
CA VAL A 76 1.62 4.09 1.56
C VAL A 76 1.02 5.46 1.25
N GLN A 77 1.55 6.16 0.23
CA GLN A 77 1.07 7.47 -0.16
C GLN A 77 -0.39 7.45 -0.60
N GLN A 78 -0.79 6.45 -1.39
CA GLN A 78 -2.18 6.34 -1.83
C GLN A 78 -3.14 6.02 -0.68
N CYS A 79 -2.70 5.24 0.29
CA CYS A 79 -3.50 4.99 1.50
C CYS A 79 -3.67 6.25 2.33
N ILE A 80 -2.63 7.08 2.45
CA ILE A 80 -2.73 8.38 3.14
C ILE A 80 -3.72 9.30 2.41
N ARG A 81 -3.68 9.35 1.10
CA ARG A 81 -4.65 10.12 0.31
C ARG A 81 -6.08 9.65 0.52
N ALA A 82 -6.28 8.34 0.63
CA ALA A 82 -7.60 7.79 0.92
C ALA A 82 -8.07 8.22 2.32
N GLN A 83 -7.18 8.22 3.31
CA GLN A 83 -7.46 8.71 4.66
C GLN A 83 -7.84 10.20 4.66
N GLU A 84 -7.10 11.01 3.91
CA GLU A 84 -7.37 12.45 3.77
C GLU A 84 -8.75 12.70 3.16
N ARG A 85 -9.11 11.96 2.09
CA ARG A 85 -10.43 12.08 1.47
C ARG A 85 -11.55 11.72 2.42
N GLN A 86 -11.36 10.68 3.23
CA GLN A 86 -12.35 10.27 4.23
C GLN A 86 -12.53 11.32 5.31
N GLN A 87 -11.44 11.91 5.80
CA GLN A 87 -11.50 12.99 6.79
C GLN A 87 -12.21 14.22 6.23
N ALA A 88 -11.96 14.56 4.97
CA ALA A 88 -12.63 15.68 4.30
C ALA A 88 -14.15 15.47 4.21
N LYS A 89 -14.59 14.23 3.98
CA LYS A 89 -16.03 13.90 3.94
C LYS A 89 -16.69 13.99 5.30
N ASN A 90 -15.94 13.72 6.37
CA ASN A 90 -16.46 13.69 7.73
C ASN A 90 -16.30 15.03 8.46
N ALA A 91 -15.73 16.01 7.78
CA ALA A 91 -15.52 17.35 8.34
C ALA A 91 -16.79 18.20 8.25
#